data_586b57205c0647ec6ef77dbdebf95e04
#
_entry.id   586b57205c0647ec6ef77dbdebf95e04
#
_cell.length_a   1.000
_cell.length_b   1.000
_cell.length_c   1.000
_cell.angle_alpha   90.00
_cell.angle_beta   90.00
_cell.angle_gamma   90.00
#
_symmetry.space_group_name_H-M   'P 1'
#
loop_
_entity.id
_entity.type
_entity.pdbx_description
1 polymer ?
#
loop_
_entity_poly.entity_id
_entity_poly.type
_entity_poly.pdbx_seq_one_letter_code
_entity_poly.pdbx_strand_id
1 'polypeptide(L)'
;MRVLHVIARLNVGGTARYIMRLAEELPKHQIETFVATGFVQGSEAEDPSAKKLKVIRIPSLGRQINPIKDHFAFKQLLEVIREVKPDVLHTHTFKAGYIGRIRTNEINKSADKRVKFVHTFHGHLFDDPEFSGLKSLIITSFERRFAKNTDVIVTVGAQVGKDLLERKIGKPKQFTNIPPGVEPLKIPKATPRKKITIGWIARVTGVKNPLRALEIAKQFPDAQFLIAGGGDMLDQVKAQAPHNTKVLGWTDAAKLFSASDIILSTSENEGMPIALIEAQLAGKPVVATNVGGVSEVVLNKKTGFVTRKNTEDLAEALEKLINSKTLRTAQGKAAKAHAAKAFSVEKMIQAHISLYKKLAK
;
A
#
# COMPACT_ATOMS: atom_id res chain seq x y z
N MET A 1 -9.55 -1.01 -25.73
CA MET A 1 -8.96 0.14 -25.03
C MET A 1 -7.63 -0.26 -24.43
N ARG A 2 -6.60 0.58 -24.55
CA ARG A 2 -5.23 0.31 -24.06
C ARG A 2 -4.90 1.20 -22.87
N VAL A 3 -4.44 0.60 -21.79
CA VAL A 3 -4.00 1.30 -20.57
C VAL A 3 -2.53 1.00 -20.32
N LEU A 4 -1.71 2.05 -20.25
CA LEU A 4 -0.30 1.95 -19.89
C LEU A 4 -0.10 2.39 -18.43
N HIS A 5 0.17 1.42 -17.56
CA HIS A 5 0.58 1.69 -16.18
C HIS A 5 2.07 2.00 -16.12
N VAL A 6 2.44 3.06 -15.42
CA VAL A 6 3.85 3.44 -15.21
C VAL A 6 4.14 3.52 -13.73
N ILE A 7 5.16 2.80 -13.30
CA ILE A 7 5.67 2.83 -11.91
C ILE A 7 7.20 2.88 -11.91
N ALA A 8 7.78 3.57 -10.93
CA ALA A 8 9.24 3.70 -10.87
C ALA A 8 9.96 2.35 -10.74
N ARG A 9 9.43 1.43 -9.94
CA ARG A 9 9.93 0.08 -9.75
C ARG A 9 8.85 -0.84 -9.15
N LEU A 10 8.93 -2.13 -9.46
CA LEU A 10 8.05 -3.18 -8.92
C LEU A 10 8.73 -3.92 -7.76
N ASN A 11 9.04 -3.22 -6.67
CA ASN A 11 9.58 -3.85 -5.47
C ASN A 11 8.48 -4.57 -4.67
N VAL A 12 8.86 -5.61 -3.93
CA VAL A 12 7.94 -6.36 -3.06
C VAL A 12 7.13 -5.40 -2.17
N GLY A 13 5.80 -5.43 -2.29
CA GLY A 13 4.92 -4.58 -1.52
C GLY A 13 3.53 -4.39 -2.11
N GLY A 14 2.67 -3.69 -1.37
CA GLY A 14 1.26 -3.50 -1.73
C GLY A 14 1.03 -2.79 -3.07
N THR A 15 1.88 -1.81 -3.41
CA THR A 15 1.76 -1.08 -4.68
C THR A 15 2.05 -1.95 -5.90
N ALA A 16 3.10 -2.78 -5.83
CA ALA A 16 3.40 -3.73 -6.91
C ALA A 16 2.24 -4.71 -7.10
N ARG A 17 1.79 -5.34 -6.01
CA ARG A 17 0.64 -6.28 -6.04
C ARG A 17 -0.62 -5.65 -6.62
N TYR A 18 -0.91 -4.38 -6.27
CA TYR A 18 -2.04 -3.63 -6.81
C TYR A 18 -1.97 -3.54 -8.34
N ILE A 19 -0.82 -3.10 -8.89
CA ILE A 19 -0.62 -2.92 -10.33
C ILE A 19 -0.63 -4.26 -11.05
N MET A 20 0.06 -5.25 -10.50
CA MET A 20 0.13 -6.59 -11.08
C MET A 20 -1.26 -7.21 -11.19
N ARG A 21 -2.10 -7.02 -10.16
CA ARG A 21 -3.48 -7.50 -10.20
C ARG A 21 -4.30 -6.80 -11.29
N LEU A 22 -4.13 -5.49 -11.48
CA LEU A 22 -4.77 -4.78 -12.59
C LEU A 22 -4.31 -5.35 -13.94
N ALA A 23 -3.02 -5.59 -14.10
CA ALA A 23 -2.46 -6.12 -15.35
C ALA A 23 -2.89 -7.56 -15.66
N GLU A 24 -3.18 -8.38 -14.64
CA GLU A 24 -3.71 -9.74 -14.80
C GLU A 24 -5.21 -9.77 -15.11
N GLU A 25 -6.00 -8.90 -14.48
CA GLU A 25 -7.47 -8.99 -14.52
C GLU A 25 -8.10 -8.14 -15.63
N LEU A 26 -7.62 -6.92 -15.88
CA LEU A 26 -8.21 -6.02 -16.86
C LEU A 26 -8.28 -6.57 -18.29
N PRO A 27 -7.29 -7.36 -18.78
CA PRO A 27 -7.38 -7.98 -20.11
C PRO A 27 -8.59 -8.91 -20.29
N LYS A 28 -9.04 -9.57 -19.22
CA LYS A 28 -10.25 -10.42 -19.23
C LYS A 28 -11.54 -9.61 -19.51
N HIS A 29 -11.45 -8.27 -19.37
CA HIS A 29 -12.57 -7.34 -19.60
C HIS A 29 -12.35 -6.44 -20.83
N GLN A 30 -11.55 -6.90 -21.82
CA GLN A 30 -11.24 -6.18 -23.06
C GLN A 30 -10.51 -4.85 -22.85
N ILE A 31 -9.75 -4.74 -21.75
CA ILE A 31 -8.85 -3.61 -21.47
C ILE A 31 -7.41 -4.13 -21.58
N GLU A 32 -6.81 -3.89 -22.74
CA GLU A 32 -5.42 -4.26 -23.00
C GLU A 32 -4.50 -3.46 -22.07
N THR A 33 -3.69 -4.16 -21.28
CA THR A 33 -2.98 -3.54 -20.16
C THR A 33 -1.48 -3.78 -20.28
N PHE A 34 -0.72 -2.70 -20.21
CA PHE A 34 0.75 -2.69 -20.26
C PHE A 34 1.31 -2.12 -18.98
N VAL A 35 2.47 -2.60 -18.55
CA VAL A 35 3.17 -2.10 -17.36
C VAL A 35 4.59 -1.68 -17.75
N ALA A 36 4.90 -0.40 -17.61
CA ALA A 36 6.24 0.14 -17.80
C ALA A 36 6.89 0.47 -16.45
N THR A 37 8.13 0.03 -16.26
CA THR A 37 8.82 0.14 -14.97
C THR A 37 10.35 0.21 -15.15
N GLY A 38 11.02 0.87 -14.22
CA GLY A 38 12.47 0.78 -14.07
C GLY A 38 12.91 -0.52 -13.38
N PHE A 39 14.10 -0.49 -12.81
CA PHE A 39 14.67 -1.60 -12.05
C PHE A 39 14.66 -1.30 -10.55
N VAL A 40 14.54 -2.33 -9.71
CA VAL A 40 14.83 -2.25 -8.29
C VAL A 40 16.32 -2.01 -8.06
N GLN A 41 16.68 -1.34 -6.98
CA GLN A 41 18.07 -0.96 -6.69
C GLN A 41 18.44 -1.29 -5.24
N GLY A 42 19.72 -1.51 -5.00
CA GLY A 42 20.26 -1.78 -3.68
C GLY A 42 19.73 -3.10 -3.08
N SER A 43 19.29 -3.06 -1.85
CA SER A 43 18.76 -4.21 -1.10
C SER A 43 17.27 -4.52 -1.39
N GLU A 44 16.62 -3.77 -2.29
CA GLU A 44 15.23 -4.02 -2.67
C GLU A 44 15.10 -5.28 -3.54
N ALA A 45 14.13 -6.13 -3.24
CA ALA A 45 13.78 -7.28 -4.07
C ALA A 45 12.63 -6.91 -5.02
N GLU A 46 12.74 -7.34 -6.28
CA GLU A 46 11.63 -7.22 -7.23
C GLU A 46 10.53 -8.22 -6.88
N ASP A 47 9.28 -7.80 -7.03
CA ASP A 47 8.13 -8.69 -6.80
C ASP A 47 8.18 -9.86 -7.81
N PRO A 48 8.15 -11.14 -7.34
CA PRO A 48 8.26 -12.30 -8.22
C PRO A 48 7.18 -12.37 -9.30
N SER A 49 6.02 -11.75 -9.09
CA SER A 49 4.95 -11.68 -10.08
C SER A 49 5.33 -10.84 -11.29
N ALA A 50 6.29 -9.91 -11.17
CA ALA A 50 6.79 -9.13 -12.29
C ALA A 50 7.40 -9.98 -13.43
N LYS A 51 7.91 -11.18 -13.09
CA LYS A 51 8.43 -12.12 -14.09
C LYS A 51 7.34 -12.79 -14.92
N LYS A 52 6.12 -12.88 -14.40
CA LYS A 52 4.96 -13.50 -15.08
C LYS A 52 4.33 -12.57 -16.12
N LEU A 53 4.45 -11.27 -15.93
CA LEU A 53 3.93 -10.26 -16.84
C LEU A 53 5.05 -9.72 -17.73
N LYS A 54 4.77 -9.50 -19.00
CA LYS A 54 5.69 -8.85 -19.93
C LYS A 54 5.77 -7.35 -19.59
N VAL A 55 6.63 -7.01 -18.62
CA VAL A 55 6.84 -5.61 -18.27
C VAL A 55 7.78 -4.93 -19.26
N ILE A 56 7.46 -3.70 -19.63
CA ILE A 56 8.30 -2.85 -20.47
C ILE A 56 9.32 -2.14 -19.58
N ARG A 57 10.60 -2.26 -19.87
CA ARG A 57 11.65 -1.66 -19.05
C ARG A 57 12.00 -0.25 -19.53
N ILE A 58 12.02 0.67 -18.57
CA ILE A 58 12.52 2.04 -18.73
C ILE A 58 13.80 2.18 -17.87
N PRO A 59 14.98 1.88 -18.42
CA PRO A 59 16.21 1.78 -17.63
C PRO A 59 16.59 3.03 -16.86
N SER A 60 16.26 4.21 -17.38
CA SER A 60 16.52 5.48 -16.69
C SER A 60 15.52 5.85 -15.62
N LEU A 61 14.41 5.10 -15.46
CA LEU A 61 13.38 5.35 -14.46
C LEU A 61 13.78 4.72 -13.12
N GLY A 62 14.16 5.56 -12.15
CA GLY A 62 14.57 5.16 -10.81
C GLY A 62 13.71 5.80 -9.71
N ARG A 63 14.05 5.56 -8.44
CA ARG A 63 13.36 6.15 -7.29
C ARG A 63 13.70 7.62 -7.09
N GLN A 64 14.99 7.95 -7.17
CA GLN A 64 15.50 9.28 -6.85
C GLN A 64 15.23 10.28 -7.97
N ILE A 65 15.03 11.55 -7.62
CA ILE A 65 14.99 12.64 -8.59
C ILE A 65 16.42 12.89 -9.08
N ASN A 66 16.61 12.77 -10.39
CA ASN A 66 17.87 13.07 -11.06
C ASN A 66 17.56 13.69 -12.42
N PRO A 67 17.80 15.00 -12.62
CA PRO A 67 17.38 15.70 -13.84
C PRO A 67 17.84 15.05 -15.15
N ILE A 68 19.08 14.53 -15.18
CA ILE A 68 19.65 13.89 -16.39
C ILE A 68 18.94 12.56 -16.64
N LYS A 69 18.90 11.66 -15.64
CA LYS A 69 18.20 10.38 -15.78
C LYS A 69 16.71 10.57 -16.04
N ASP A 70 16.09 11.59 -15.46
CA ASP A 70 14.67 11.91 -15.65
C ASP A 70 14.36 12.36 -17.07
N HIS A 71 15.27 13.12 -17.68
CA HIS A 71 15.16 13.48 -19.10
C HIS A 71 15.21 12.23 -20.00
N PHE A 72 16.13 11.31 -19.75
CA PHE A 72 16.21 10.05 -20.51
C PHE A 72 15.01 9.15 -20.23
N ALA A 73 14.56 9.05 -18.97
CA ALA A 73 13.34 8.29 -18.60
C ALA A 73 12.11 8.81 -19.33
N PHE A 74 11.99 10.14 -19.46
CA PHE A 74 10.90 10.76 -20.23
C PHE A 74 10.98 10.40 -21.73
N LYS A 75 12.16 10.48 -22.34
CA LYS A 75 12.34 10.07 -23.76
C LYS A 75 11.97 8.61 -23.97
N GLN A 76 12.46 7.71 -23.11
CA GLN A 76 12.12 6.28 -23.17
C GLN A 76 10.59 6.06 -22.95
N LEU A 77 9.96 6.83 -22.08
CA LEU A 77 8.49 6.77 -21.92
C LEU A 77 7.76 7.21 -23.18
N LEU A 78 8.24 8.23 -23.90
CA LEU A 78 7.65 8.64 -25.19
C LEU A 78 7.76 7.54 -26.25
N GLU A 79 8.87 6.80 -26.31
CA GLU A 79 9.03 5.65 -27.20
C GLU A 79 8.01 4.56 -26.88
N VAL A 80 7.85 4.22 -25.59
CA VAL A 80 6.84 3.26 -25.11
C VAL A 80 5.42 3.73 -25.47
N ILE A 81 5.11 5.01 -25.33
CA ILE A 81 3.80 5.56 -25.69
C ILE A 81 3.53 5.45 -27.19
N ARG A 82 4.53 5.69 -28.04
CA ARG A 82 4.40 5.54 -29.50
C ARG A 82 4.17 4.09 -29.91
N GLU A 83 4.82 3.14 -29.23
CA GLU A 83 4.66 1.71 -29.48
C GLU A 83 3.30 1.19 -28.99
N VAL A 84 2.96 1.47 -27.74
CA VAL A 84 1.73 0.98 -27.07
C VAL A 84 0.49 1.69 -27.57
N LYS A 85 0.58 2.98 -27.95
CA LYS A 85 -0.54 3.85 -28.33
C LYS A 85 -1.68 3.83 -27.31
N PRO A 86 -1.41 4.16 -26.04
CA PRO A 86 -2.39 4.02 -24.98
C PRO A 86 -3.53 5.03 -25.11
N ASP A 87 -4.75 4.64 -24.72
CA ASP A 87 -5.87 5.53 -24.47
C ASP A 87 -5.72 6.25 -23.13
N VAL A 88 -5.14 5.54 -22.14
CA VAL A 88 -4.93 6.01 -20.79
C VAL A 88 -3.49 5.77 -20.36
N LEU A 89 -2.81 6.83 -19.90
CA LEU A 89 -1.56 6.75 -19.16
C LEU A 89 -1.86 6.82 -17.66
N HIS A 90 -1.68 5.70 -16.96
CA HIS A 90 -1.93 5.59 -15.53
C HIS A 90 -0.63 5.50 -14.75
N THR A 91 -0.26 6.57 -14.08
CA THR A 91 0.98 6.66 -13.32
C THR A 91 0.75 6.32 -11.84
N HIS A 92 1.74 5.68 -11.20
CA HIS A 92 1.69 5.25 -9.81
C HIS A 92 2.91 5.75 -9.05
N THR A 93 2.73 6.21 -7.82
CA THR A 93 3.75 6.82 -6.97
C THR A 93 4.32 8.12 -7.53
N PHE A 94 5.00 8.90 -6.66
CA PHE A 94 5.48 10.24 -6.99
C PHE A 94 6.37 10.26 -8.24
N LYS A 95 7.39 9.40 -8.30
CA LYS A 95 8.40 9.46 -9.36
C LYS A 95 7.83 9.18 -10.76
N ALA A 96 7.02 8.14 -10.91
CA ALA A 96 6.36 7.86 -12.19
C ALA A 96 5.33 8.94 -12.52
N GLY A 97 4.63 9.46 -11.48
CA GLY A 97 3.74 10.61 -11.62
C GLY A 97 4.45 11.87 -12.11
N TYR A 98 5.65 12.13 -11.60
CA TYR A 98 6.50 13.24 -12.07
C TYR A 98 6.83 13.08 -13.55
N ILE A 99 7.40 11.94 -13.95
CA ILE A 99 7.81 11.69 -15.36
C ILE A 99 6.61 11.71 -16.29
N GLY A 100 5.50 11.06 -15.95
CA GLY A 100 4.32 10.92 -16.82
C GLY A 100 3.42 12.15 -16.88
N ARG A 101 3.54 13.12 -15.94
CA ARG A 101 2.64 14.27 -15.85
C ARG A 101 3.31 15.64 -16.06
N ILE A 102 4.67 15.68 -16.05
CA ILE A 102 5.38 16.96 -16.17
C ILE A 102 5.24 17.60 -17.57
N ARG A 103 5.15 16.76 -18.61
CA ARG A 103 5.12 17.18 -20.03
C ARG A 103 3.96 16.56 -20.80
N THR A 104 2.74 16.65 -20.26
CA THR A 104 1.54 16.05 -20.88
C THR A 104 1.26 16.54 -22.30
N ASN A 105 1.61 17.78 -22.61
CA ASN A 105 1.47 18.34 -23.96
C ASN A 105 2.42 17.63 -24.96
N GLU A 106 3.64 17.31 -24.56
CA GLU A 106 4.59 16.61 -25.43
C GLU A 106 4.14 15.15 -25.65
N ILE A 107 3.59 14.51 -24.61
CA ILE A 107 2.98 13.19 -24.73
C ILE A 107 1.83 13.22 -25.74
N ASN A 108 0.91 14.16 -25.60
CA ASN A 108 -0.24 14.28 -26.51
C ASN A 108 0.16 14.63 -27.96
N LYS A 109 1.25 15.39 -28.15
CA LYS A 109 1.79 15.67 -29.49
C LYS A 109 2.48 14.44 -30.11
N SER A 110 2.99 13.53 -29.29
CA SER A 110 3.69 12.32 -29.72
C SER A 110 2.77 11.12 -29.93
N ALA A 111 1.51 11.22 -29.48
CA ALA A 111 0.50 10.17 -29.57
C ALA A 111 -0.43 10.43 -30.78
N ASP A 112 -0.92 9.37 -31.43
CA ASP A 112 -1.88 9.47 -32.55
C ASP A 112 -3.24 10.04 -32.14
N LYS A 113 -3.55 9.98 -30.83
CA LYS A 113 -4.79 10.49 -30.24
C LYS A 113 -4.52 11.07 -28.85
N ARG A 114 -5.47 11.86 -28.33
CA ARG A 114 -5.37 12.41 -26.98
C ARG A 114 -5.32 11.30 -25.92
N VAL A 115 -4.23 11.25 -25.17
CA VAL A 115 -4.06 10.36 -24.02
C VAL A 115 -4.74 10.95 -22.80
N LYS A 116 -5.48 10.15 -22.04
CA LYS A 116 -6.05 10.51 -20.74
C LYS A 116 -5.07 10.21 -19.61
N PHE A 117 -4.93 11.13 -18.67
CA PHE A 117 -3.96 11.02 -17.58
C PHE A 117 -4.66 10.64 -16.28
N VAL A 118 -4.30 9.48 -15.74
CA VAL A 118 -4.73 8.99 -14.43
C VAL A 118 -3.51 8.89 -13.52
N HIS A 119 -3.66 9.24 -12.25
CA HIS A 119 -2.62 9.05 -11.25
C HIS A 119 -3.16 8.45 -9.96
N THR A 120 -2.53 7.39 -9.46
CA THR A 120 -2.88 6.78 -8.17
C THR A 120 -1.89 7.17 -7.08
N PHE A 121 -2.43 7.76 -6.02
CA PHE A 121 -1.73 7.92 -4.74
C PHE A 121 -1.95 6.67 -3.88
N HIS A 122 -0.87 5.94 -3.60
CA HIS A 122 -0.89 4.69 -2.82
C HIS A 122 -0.70 4.90 -1.31
N GLY A 123 -0.64 6.15 -0.84
CA GLY A 123 -0.47 6.49 0.56
C GLY A 123 -0.26 7.98 0.77
N HIS A 124 0.01 8.33 2.02
CA HIS A 124 0.26 9.71 2.45
C HIS A 124 1.70 10.10 2.11
N LEU A 125 1.90 10.68 0.94
CA LEU A 125 3.21 11.10 0.44
C LEU A 125 3.91 12.09 1.39
N PHE A 126 3.13 13.00 1.97
CA PHE A 126 3.64 14.13 2.74
C PHE A 126 3.91 13.82 4.22
N ASP A 127 3.50 12.66 4.69
CA ASP A 127 3.76 12.17 6.05
C ASP A 127 5.00 11.25 6.09
N ASP A 128 5.66 11.05 4.94
CA ASP A 128 6.93 10.33 4.88
C ASP A 128 8.06 11.27 5.35
N PRO A 129 8.88 10.88 6.33
CA PRO A 129 10.02 11.67 6.79
C PRO A 129 10.99 12.10 5.69
N GLU A 130 11.12 11.31 4.60
CA GLU A 130 11.91 11.68 3.42
C GLU A 130 11.41 12.97 2.75
N PHE A 131 10.14 13.33 2.94
CA PHE A 131 9.48 14.48 2.32
C PHE A 131 9.09 15.57 3.32
N SER A 132 9.81 15.67 4.43
CA SER A 132 9.58 16.70 5.45
C SER A 132 10.20 18.08 5.09
N GLY A 133 9.77 19.13 5.77
CA GLY A 133 10.33 20.47 5.64
C GLY A 133 10.20 21.07 4.24
N LEU A 134 11.27 21.70 3.74
CA LEU A 134 11.30 22.37 2.44
C LEU A 134 10.99 21.43 1.26
N LYS A 135 11.40 20.15 1.34
CA LYS A 135 11.10 19.15 0.32
C LYS A 135 9.60 18.93 0.18
N SER A 136 8.86 18.92 1.29
CA SER A 136 7.39 18.77 1.27
C SER A 136 6.72 19.94 0.52
N LEU A 137 7.19 21.16 0.70
CA LEU A 137 6.68 22.34 0.01
C LEU A 137 6.92 22.27 -1.50
N ILE A 138 8.13 21.87 -1.91
CA ILE A 138 8.50 21.71 -3.32
C ILE A 138 7.64 20.63 -3.97
N ILE A 139 7.51 19.46 -3.35
CA ILE A 139 6.71 18.35 -3.87
C ILE A 139 5.23 18.73 -3.94
N THR A 140 4.71 19.43 -2.91
CA THR A 140 3.33 19.94 -2.93
C THR A 140 3.11 20.88 -4.11
N SER A 141 4.06 21.77 -4.40
CA SER A 141 3.98 22.69 -5.56
C SER A 141 3.96 21.92 -6.88
N PHE A 142 4.81 20.90 -7.04
CA PHE A 142 4.81 20.02 -8.21
C PHE A 142 3.48 19.28 -8.35
N GLU A 143 2.99 18.65 -7.29
CA GLU A 143 1.73 17.90 -7.33
C GLU A 143 0.53 18.80 -7.64
N ARG A 144 0.49 20.03 -7.13
CA ARG A 144 -0.52 21.04 -7.53
C ARG A 144 -0.48 21.35 -9.03
N ARG A 145 0.72 21.44 -9.60
CA ARG A 145 0.91 21.67 -11.04
C ARG A 145 0.47 20.46 -11.85
N PHE A 146 0.88 19.26 -11.44
CA PHE A 146 0.55 18.01 -12.14
C PHE A 146 -0.95 17.70 -12.08
N ALA A 147 -1.60 17.98 -10.96
CA ALA A 147 -3.04 17.80 -10.82
C ALA A 147 -3.86 18.59 -11.85
N LYS A 148 -3.36 19.76 -12.32
CA LYS A 148 -4.03 20.53 -13.38
C LYS A 148 -4.10 19.79 -14.71
N ASN A 149 -3.13 18.91 -14.96
CA ASN A 149 -2.99 18.13 -16.19
C ASN A 149 -3.38 16.65 -16.00
N THR A 150 -4.03 16.31 -14.88
CA THR A 150 -4.48 14.95 -14.57
C THR A 150 -5.99 14.90 -14.71
N ASP A 151 -6.51 14.01 -15.56
CA ASP A 151 -7.96 13.88 -15.77
C ASP A 151 -8.62 13.27 -14.52
N VAL A 152 -8.01 12.22 -13.92
CA VAL A 152 -8.50 11.59 -12.68
C VAL A 152 -7.35 11.28 -11.72
N ILE A 153 -7.58 11.61 -10.46
CA ILE A 153 -6.73 11.25 -9.32
C ILE A 153 -7.40 10.09 -8.57
N VAL A 154 -6.76 8.94 -8.57
CA VAL A 154 -7.20 7.78 -7.80
C VAL A 154 -6.51 7.80 -6.44
N THR A 155 -7.26 7.59 -5.37
CA THR A 155 -6.74 7.40 -4.02
C THR A 155 -7.12 6.02 -3.49
N VAL A 156 -6.22 5.38 -2.78
CA VAL A 156 -6.48 4.03 -2.22
C VAL A 156 -7.29 4.07 -0.92
N GLY A 157 -7.51 5.28 -0.37
CA GLY A 157 -8.31 5.54 0.80
C GLY A 157 -8.90 6.95 0.77
N ALA A 158 -10.03 7.16 1.42
CA ALA A 158 -10.71 8.46 1.48
C ALA A 158 -9.87 9.50 2.24
N GLN A 159 -9.15 9.09 3.29
CA GLN A 159 -8.27 9.98 4.05
C GLN A 159 -7.14 10.53 3.17
N VAL A 160 -6.54 9.70 2.30
CA VAL A 160 -5.53 10.16 1.33
C VAL A 160 -6.10 11.26 0.44
N GLY A 161 -7.33 11.09 -0.05
CA GLY A 161 -8.01 12.11 -0.87
C GLY A 161 -8.25 13.42 -0.12
N LYS A 162 -8.66 13.32 1.15
CA LYS A 162 -8.88 14.48 2.03
C LYS A 162 -7.59 15.27 2.24
N ASP A 163 -6.49 14.59 2.58
CA ASP A 163 -5.18 15.22 2.80
C ASP A 163 -4.66 15.95 1.56
N LEU A 164 -4.87 15.37 0.36
CA LEU A 164 -4.51 16.00 -0.90
C LEU A 164 -5.33 17.27 -1.16
N LEU A 165 -6.65 17.23 -0.90
CA LEU A 165 -7.53 18.39 -1.05
C LEU A 165 -7.20 19.51 -0.06
N GLU A 166 -6.91 19.19 1.19
CA GLU A 166 -6.45 20.16 2.21
C GLU A 166 -5.15 20.85 1.78
N ARG A 167 -4.27 20.13 1.09
CA ARG A 167 -3.05 20.67 0.46
C ARG A 167 -3.30 21.35 -0.88
N LYS A 168 -4.55 21.53 -1.31
CA LYS A 168 -4.95 22.14 -2.59
C LYS A 168 -4.38 21.42 -3.82
N ILE A 169 -4.19 20.09 -3.73
CA ILE A 169 -3.78 19.23 -4.83
C ILE A 169 -5.04 18.67 -5.49
N GLY A 170 -5.29 19.07 -6.74
CA GLY A 170 -6.50 18.67 -7.48
C GLY A 170 -7.78 19.41 -7.05
N LYS A 171 -8.89 18.99 -7.65
CA LYS A 171 -10.25 19.50 -7.37
C LYS A 171 -11.14 18.32 -6.99
N PRO A 172 -12.16 18.48 -6.13
CA PRO A 172 -13.00 17.36 -5.67
C PRO A 172 -13.53 16.45 -6.79
N LYS A 173 -13.93 17.03 -7.92
CA LYS A 173 -14.45 16.29 -9.10
C LYS A 173 -13.42 15.39 -9.80
N GLN A 174 -12.12 15.56 -9.54
CA GLN A 174 -11.05 14.75 -10.13
C GLN A 174 -10.79 13.47 -9.32
N PHE A 175 -11.29 13.40 -8.08
CA PHE A 175 -10.97 12.28 -7.19
C PHE A 175 -11.90 11.08 -7.37
N THR A 176 -11.30 9.91 -7.35
CA THR A 176 -12.00 8.62 -7.28
C THR A 176 -11.30 7.75 -6.24
N ASN A 177 -12.02 7.33 -5.21
CA ASN A 177 -11.46 6.43 -4.21
C ASN A 177 -11.63 4.98 -4.66
N ILE A 178 -10.51 4.26 -4.87
CA ILE A 178 -10.50 2.84 -5.25
C ILE A 178 -9.56 2.10 -4.28
N PRO A 179 -10.10 1.52 -3.21
CA PRO A 179 -9.31 0.72 -2.28
C PRO A 179 -8.65 -0.48 -2.96
N PRO A 180 -7.51 -0.97 -2.42
CA PRO A 180 -6.85 -2.15 -2.96
C PRO A 180 -7.72 -3.39 -2.81
N GLY A 181 -7.75 -4.21 -3.85
CA GLY A 181 -8.28 -5.55 -3.80
C GLY A 181 -7.23 -6.51 -3.25
N VAL A 182 -7.60 -7.30 -2.24
CA VAL A 182 -6.72 -8.25 -1.58
C VAL A 182 -7.33 -9.64 -1.62
N GLU A 183 -6.58 -10.62 -2.11
CA GLU A 183 -7.01 -12.01 -2.08
C GLU A 183 -6.82 -12.63 -0.71
N PRO A 184 -7.79 -13.41 -0.23
CA PRO A 184 -7.62 -14.19 0.99
C PRO A 184 -6.42 -15.14 0.87
N LEU A 185 -5.54 -15.10 1.86
CA LEU A 185 -4.43 -16.05 1.95
C LEU A 185 -4.95 -17.44 2.33
N LYS A 186 -4.29 -18.48 1.85
CA LYS A 186 -4.52 -19.86 2.31
C LYS A 186 -3.89 -20.02 3.68
N ILE A 187 -4.70 -19.86 4.74
CA ILE A 187 -4.21 -19.94 6.13
C ILE A 187 -4.04 -21.42 6.52
N PRO A 188 -2.83 -21.84 6.89
CA PRO A 188 -2.60 -23.19 7.41
C PRO A 188 -3.43 -23.46 8.68
N LYS A 189 -3.74 -24.73 8.95
CA LYS A 189 -4.38 -25.11 10.22
C LYS A 189 -3.52 -24.66 11.40
N ALA A 190 -4.13 -23.95 12.34
CA ALA A 190 -3.41 -23.49 13.52
C ALA A 190 -2.98 -24.68 14.40
N THR A 191 -1.74 -24.66 14.85
CA THR A 191 -1.26 -25.58 15.90
C THR A 191 -1.83 -25.14 17.25
N PRO A 192 -2.32 -26.06 18.10
CA PRO A 192 -2.77 -25.74 19.46
C PRO A 192 -1.66 -25.03 20.25
N ARG A 193 -2.02 -23.94 20.92
CA ARG A 193 -1.09 -23.14 21.73
C ARG A 193 -1.63 -22.93 23.14
N LYS A 194 -0.73 -22.88 24.10
CA LYS A 194 -1.10 -22.62 25.52
C LYS A 194 -1.22 -21.12 25.80
N LYS A 195 -0.42 -20.28 25.11
CA LYS A 195 -0.38 -18.84 25.32
C LYS A 195 -1.10 -18.10 24.19
N ILE A 196 -1.77 -16.99 24.54
CA ILE A 196 -2.28 -16.03 23.54
C ILE A 196 -1.10 -15.49 22.76
N THR A 197 -1.22 -15.46 21.43
CA THR A 197 -0.15 -15.05 20.53
C THR A 197 -0.54 -13.81 19.77
N ILE A 198 0.29 -12.78 19.88
CA ILE A 198 0.15 -11.51 19.17
C ILE A 198 1.15 -11.48 18.00
N GLY A 199 0.64 -11.30 16.79
CA GLY A 199 1.47 -11.13 15.59
C GLY A 199 1.64 -9.67 15.22
N TRP A 200 2.86 -9.28 14.87
CA TRP A 200 3.18 -8.02 14.25
C TRP A 200 3.86 -8.30 12.90
N ILE A 201 3.39 -7.68 11.80
CA ILE A 201 3.94 -7.91 10.46
C ILE A 201 4.03 -6.61 9.68
N ALA A 202 5.25 -6.19 9.39
CA ALA A 202 5.56 -5.04 8.56
C ALA A 202 7.04 -5.05 8.17
N ARG A 203 7.49 -4.07 7.37
CA ARG A 203 8.91 -3.74 7.27
C ARG A 203 9.41 -3.27 8.64
N VAL A 204 10.53 -3.80 9.07
CA VAL A 204 11.13 -3.47 10.38
C VAL A 204 11.92 -2.15 10.23
N THR A 205 11.18 -1.03 10.24
CA THR A 205 11.67 0.33 10.00
C THR A 205 11.05 1.31 11.00
N GLY A 206 11.64 2.50 11.17
CA GLY A 206 11.13 3.52 12.09
C GLY A 206 9.67 3.91 11.86
N VAL A 207 9.23 3.99 10.60
CA VAL A 207 7.83 4.32 10.26
C VAL A 207 6.84 3.27 10.76
N LYS A 208 7.25 2.00 10.90
CA LYS A 208 6.41 0.91 11.42
C LYS A 208 6.54 0.73 12.94
N ASN A 209 7.49 1.41 13.53
CA ASN A 209 7.75 1.49 14.98
C ASN A 209 7.70 0.12 15.69
N PRO A 210 8.59 -0.82 15.32
CA PRO A 210 8.65 -2.14 15.96
C PRO A 210 9.07 -2.06 17.43
N LEU A 211 9.79 -1.02 17.85
CA LEU A 211 10.21 -0.84 19.25
C LEU A 211 9.00 -0.64 20.15
N ARG A 212 7.97 0.11 19.72
CA ARG A 212 6.72 0.24 20.47
C ARG A 212 6.05 -1.14 20.67
N ALA A 213 6.12 -2.04 19.69
CA ALA A 213 5.60 -3.39 19.86
C ALA A 213 6.38 -4.17 20.93
N LEU A 214 7.71 -3.98 21.06
CA LEU A 214 8.51 -4.57 22.13
C LEU A 214 8.19 -3.98 23.51
N GLU A 215 7.94 -2.67 23.59
CA GLU A 215 7.50 -2.01 24.85
C GLU A 215 6.15 -2.56 25.32
N ILE A 216 5.20 -2.78 24.40
CA ILE A 216 3.92 -3.41 24.70
C ILE A 216 4.15 -4.88 25.13
N ALA A 217 5.02 -5.62 24.47
CA ALA A 217 5.29 -7.02 24.80
C ALA A 217 5.82 -7.20 26.24
N LYS A 218 6.60 -6.26 26.77
CA LYS A 218 7.09 -6.27 28.16
C LYS A 218 5.96 -6.18 29.18
N GLN A 219 4.81 -5.57 28.81
CA GLN A 219 3.66 -5.43 29.72
C GLN A 219 2.81 -6.71 29.80
N PHE A 220 3.00 -7.67 28.87
CA PHE A 220 2.23 -8.91 28.81
C PHE A 220 3.13 -10.16 28.83
N PRO A 221 3.84 -10.47 29.94
CA PRO A 221 4.82 -11.54 30.01
C PRO A 221 4.24 -12.95 29.75
N ASP A 222 2.95 -13.12 30.00
CA ASP A 222 2.25 -14.39 29.77
C ASP A 222 1.77 -14.58 28.33
N ALA A 223 1.78 -13.55 27.51
CA ALA A 223 1.47 -13.62 26.09
C ALA A 223 2.75 -13.84 25.26
N GLN A 224 2.60 -14.45 24.08
CA GLN A 224 3.70 -14.62 23.12
C GLN A 224 3.58 -13.54 22.03
N PHE A 225 4.69 -12.89 21.70
CA PHE A 225 4.76 -11.96 20.58
C PHE A 225 5.60 -12.55 19.43
N LEU A 226 5.12 -12.36 18.20
CA LEU A 226 5.80 -12.77 16.98
C LEU A 226 6.00 -11.54 16.11
N ILE A 227 7.25 -11.13 15.88
CA ILE A 227 7.62 -9.99 15.03
C ILE A 227 8.11 -10.54 13.68
N ALA A 228 7.38 -10.24 12.61
CA ALA A 228 7.68 -10.71 11.26
C ALA A 228 7.99 -9.55 10.33
N GLY A 229 9.04 -9.69 9.53
CA GLY A 229 9.51 -8.74 8.54
C GLY A 229 11.02 -8.53 8.59
N GLY A 230 11.51 -7.77 7.63
CA GLY A 230 12.90 -7.33 7.55
C GLY A 230 12.99 -5.82 7.34
N GLY A 231 14.13 -5.25 7.59
CA GLY A 231 14.38 -3.82 7.45
C GLY A 231 15.62 -3.38 8.23
N ASP A 232 15.92 -2.11 8.19
CA ASP A 232 17.10 -1.48 8.77
C ASP A 232 17.17 -1.55 10.30
N MET A 233 16.02 -1.72 10.97
CA MET A 233 15.97 -1.87 12.44
C MET A 233 15.96 -3.33 12.91
N LEU A 234 16.11 -4.33 12.01
CA LEU A 234 15.94 -5.74 12.38
C LEU A 234 16.89 -6.18 13.50
N ASP A 235 18.16 -5.81 13.42
CA ASP A 235 19.17 -6.21 14.41
C ASP A 235 18.94 -5.52 15.77
N GLN A 236 18.52 -4.25 15.74
CA GLN A 236 18.11 -3.54 16.95
C GLN A 236 16.90 -4.20 17.63
N VAL A 237 15.89 -4.60 16.85
CA VAL A 237 14.70 -5.29 17.36
C VAL A 237 15.06 -6.63 17.94
N LYS A 238 15.95 -7.40 17.32
CA LYS A 238 16.47 -8.68 17.87
C LYS A 238 17.18 -8.48 19.20
N ALA A 239 18.06 -7.48 19.28
CA ALA A 239 18.84 -7.18 20.48
C ALA A 239 17.97 -6.74 21.67
N GLN A 240 16.84 -6.06 21.42
CA GLN A 240 15.96 -5.52 22.45
C GLN A 240 14.71 -6.38 22.73
N ALA A 241 14.57 -7.51 22.02
CA ALA A 241 13.40 -8.38 22.16
C ALA A 241 13.29 -8.97 23.57
N PRO A 242 12.17 -8.79 24.28
CA PRO A 242 11.97 -9.43 25.57
C PRO A 242 11.78 -10.96 25.41
N HIS A 243 11.91 -11.72 26.50
CA HIS A 243 11.90 -13.18 26.51
C HIS A 243 10.63 -13.81 25.89
N ASN A 244 9.50 -13.09 25.93
CA ASN A 244 8.23 -13.53 25.36
C ASN A 244 8.04 -13.12 23.87
N THR A 245 9.09 -12.60 23.22
CA THR A 245 9.05 -12.14 21.82
C THR A 245 10.00 -12.94 20.95
N LYS A 246 9.48 -13.45 19.83
CA LYS A 246 10.27 -14.10 18.77
C LYS A 246 10.33 -13.20 17.55
N VAL A 247 11.54 -12.85 17.11
CA VAL A 247 11.79 -12.08 15.88
C VAL A 247 12.07 -13.04 14.75
N LEU A 248 11.14 -13.16 13.81
CA LEU A 248 11.13 -14.21 12.78
C LEU A 248 11.89 -13.83 11.51
N GLY A 249 12.18 -12.52 11.32
CA GLY A 249 12.66 -12.04 10.03
C GLY A 249 11.58 -12.12 8.95
N TRP A 250 11.98 -12.19 7.69
CA TRP A 250 11.05 -12.39 6.57
C TRP A 250 10.36 -13.74 6.71
N THR A 251 9.04 -13.74 6.76
CA THR A 251 8.23 -14.95 6.90
C THR A 251 6.92 -14.83 6.09
N ASP A 252 6.33 -15.97 5.81
CA ASP A 252 5.02 -16.05 5.15
C ASP A 252 3.93 -15.48 6.07
N ALA A 253 3.19 -14.50 5.58
CA ALA A 253 2.08 -13.86 6.30
C ALA A 253 1.00 -14.87 6.71
N ALA A 254 0.68 -15.86 5.87
CA ALA A 254 -0.30 -16.88 6.20
C ALA A 254 0.12 -17.74 7.40
N LYS A 255 1.42 -18.07 7.50
CA LYS A 255 1.99 -18.78 8.67
C LYS A 255 1.90 -17.93 9.93
N LEU A 256 2.24 -16.63 9.84
CA LEU A 256 2.12 -15.73 10.97
C LEU A 256 0.67 -15.60 11.43
N PHE A 257 -0.28 -15.38 10.51
CA PHE A 257 -1.69 -15.25 10.86
C PHE A 257 -2.24 -16.56 11.44
N SER A 258 -1.83 -17.72 10.94
CA SER A 258 -2.17 -19.00 11.55
C SER A 258 -1.67 -19.12 13.00
N ALA A 259 -0.45 -18.62 13.25
CA ALA A 259 0.19 -18.67 14.56
C ALA A 259 -0.28 -17.54 15.51
N SER A 260 -1.11 -16.60 15.09
CA SER A 260 -1.53 -15.47 15.91
C SER A 260 -3.01 -15.52 16.26
N ASP A 261 -3.37 -14.98 17.42
CA ASP A 261 -4.75 -14.79 17.88
C ASP A 261 -5.22 -13.34 17.64
N ILE A 262 -4.28 -12.39 17.71
CA ILE A 262 -4.49 -10.94 17.53
C ILE A 262 -3.38 -10.41 16.66
N ILE A 263 -3.66 -9.42 15.82
CA ILE A 263 -2.62 -8.70 15.07
C ILE A 263 -2.48 -7.29 15.62
N LEU A 264 -1.23 -6.90 15.90
CA LEU A 264 -0.83 -5.59 16.40
C LEU A 264 -0.14 -4.80 15.29
N SER A 265 -0.49 -3.52 15.13
CA SER A 265 0.21 -2.56 14.29
C SER A 265 0.53 -1.30 15.08
N THR A 266 1.79 -0.92 15.09
CA THR A 266 2.34 0.21 15.86
C THR A 266 2.82 1.35 14.97
N SER A 267 2.36 1.39 13.71
CA SER A 267 2.85 2.30 12.67
C SER A 267 2.65 3.78 13.01
N GLU A 268 3.59 4.61 12.58
CA GLU A 268 3.52 6.07 12.63
C GLU A 268 2.79 6.65 11.40
N ASN A 269 2.85 5.93 10.29
CA ASN A 269 2.19 6.31 9.03
C ASN A 269 1.80 5.08 8.21
N GLU A 270 0.59 5.12 7.63
CA GLU A 270 0.06 4.12 6.71
C GLU A 270 -0.70 4.80 5.57
N GLY A 271 -0.56 4.27 4.35
CA GLY A 271 -1.49 4.58 3.28
C GLY A 271 -2.77 3.78 3.46
N MET A 272 -2.81 2.62 2.80
CA MET A 272 -3.82 1.59 3.03
C MET A 272 -3.07 0.32 3.46
N PRO A 273 -3.16 -0.10 4.74
CA PRO A 273 -2.33 -1.17 5.30
C PRO A 273 -2.77 -2.56 4.82
N ILE A 274 -2.19 -3.06 3.74
CA ILE A 274 -2.51 -4.36 3.13
C ILE A 274 -2.40 -5.50 4.16
N ALA A 275 -1.36 -5.49 5.00
CA ALA A 275 -1.17 -6.52 6.02
C ALA A 275 -2.34 -6.60 7.01
N LEU A 276 -2.98 -5.47 7.35
CA LEU A 276 -4.16 -5.46 8.22
C LEU A 276 -5.42 -5.94 7.48
N ILE A 277 -5.52 -5.70 6.18
CA ILE A 277 -6.59 -6.27 5.35
C ILE A 277 -6.43 -7.80 5.30
N GLU A 278 -5.22 -8.29 5.02
CA GLU A 278 -4.90 -9.73 5.01
C GLU A 278 -5.18 -10.38 6.37
N ALA A 279 -4.81 -9.72 7.48
CA ALA A 279 -5.09 -10.19 8.83
C ALA A 279 -6.61 -10.32 9.07
N GLN A 280 -7.39 -9.33 8.67
CA GLN A 280 -8.84 -9.37 8.80
C GLN A 280 -9.47 -10.46 7.90
N LEU A 281 -9.00 -10.64 6.68
CA LEU A 281 -9.40 -11.75 5.80
C LEU A 281 -9.10 -13.11 6.43
N ALA A 282 -8.01 -13.21 7.20
CA ALA A 282 -7.66 -14.39 8.00
C ALA A 282 -8.52 -14.53 9.28
N GLY A 283 -9.49 -13.63 9.51
CA GLY A 283 -10.37 -13.66 10.68
C GLY A 283 -9.67 -13.24 11.98
N LYS A 284 -8.61 -12.43 11.92
CA LYS A 284 -7.90 -11.94 13.09
C LYS A 284 -8.39 -10.55 13.47
N PRO A 285 -8.76 -10.30 14.75
CA PRO A 285 -8.97 -8.95 15.25
C PRO A 285 -7.65 -8.18 15.24
N VAL A 286 -7.73 -6.88 15.01
CA VAL A 286 -6.56 -6.02 14.87
C VAL A 286 -6.56 -4.96 15.96
N VAL A 287 -5.41 -4.70 16.58
CA VAL A 287 -5.15 -3.50 17.39
C VAL A 287 -4.15 -2.64 16.64
N ALA A 288 -4.49 -1.39 16.36
CA ALA A 288 -3.65 -0.54 15.52
C ALA A 288 -3.70 0.94 15.94
N THR A 289 -2.61 1.65 15.67
CA THR A 289 -2.56 3.12 15.77
C THR A 289 -3.47 3.76 14.72
N ASN A 290 -4.15 4.85 15.07
CA ASN A 290 -4.98 5.64 14.16
C ASN A 290 -4.13 6.54 13.27
N VAL A 291 -3.64 5.98 12.18
CA VAL A 291 -2.80 6.68 11.19
C VAL A 291 -3.27 6.38 9.77
N GLY A 292 -3.30 7.39 8.93
CA GLY A 292 -3.67 7.25 7.53
C GLY A 292 -4.96 6.47 7.32
N GLY A 293 -4.95 5.49 6.44
CA GLY A 293 -6.11 4.66 6.10
C GLY A 293 -6.44 3.52 7.09
N VAL A 294 -5.79 3.44 8.26
CA VAL A 294 -6.05 2.36 9.24
C VAL A 294 -7.51 2.32 9.66
N SER A 295 -8.14 3.47 9.93
CA SER A 295 -9.56 3.54 10.32
C SER A 295 -10.55 3.16 9.20
N GLU A 296 -10.09 3.14 7.95
CA GLU A 296 -10.87 2.64 6.81
C GLU A 296 -10.81 1.11 6.73
N VAL A 297 -9.73 0.51 7.24
CA VAL A 297 -9.54 -0.95 7.28
C VAL A 297 -10.11 -1.54 8.55
N VAL A 298 -9.78 -0.98 9.71
CA VAL A 298 -10.20 -1.49 11.03
C VAL A 298 -11.34 -0.66 11.56
N LEU A 299 -12.55 -1.23 11.58
CA LEU A 299 -13.70 -0.58 12.19
C LEU A 299 -13.58 -0.65 13.72
N ASN A 300 -13.31 0.49 14.34
CA ASN A 300 -13.05 0.58 15.78
C ASN A 300 -14.15 -0.08 16.62
N LYS A 301 -13.76 -0.91 17.60
CA LYS A 301 -14.61 -1.72 18.49
C LYS A 301 -15.44 -2.80 17.77
N LYS A 302 -15.41 -2.88 16.43
CA LYS A 302 -16.18 -3.84 15.65
C LYS A 302 -15.33 -4.94 15.02
N THR A 303 -14.23 -4.57 14.38
CA THR A 303 -13.30 -5.52 13.75
C THR A 303 -11.92 -5.54 14.42
N GLY A 304 -11.77 -4.77 15.47
CA GLY A 304 -10.57 -4.55 16.24
C GLY A 304 -10.64 -3.24 17.00
N PHE A 305 -9.48 -2.71 17.38
CA PHE A 305 -9.36 -1.41 18.04
C PHE A 305 -8.41 -0.51 17.27
N VAL A 306 -8.80 0.76 17.13
CA VAL A 306 -7.99 1.83 16.57
C VAL A 306 -7.77 2.86 17.66
N THR A 307 -6.49 3.13 18.00
CA THR A 307 -6.11 3.91 19.19
C THR A 307 -5.24 5.11 18.81
N ARG A 308 -5.00 6.01 19.75
CA ARG A 308 -3.95 7.04 19.61
C ARG A 308 -2.57 6.39 19.41
N LYS A 309 -1.60 7.17 18.94
CA LYS A 309 -0.23 6.71 18.69
C LYS A 309 0.63 6.69 19.97
N ASN A 310 0.16 6.00 20.99
CA ASN A 310 0.93 5.79 22.23
C ASN A 310 0.89 4.31 22.67
N THR A 311 1.79 3.93 23.52
CA THR A 311 1.95 2.55 24.01
C THR A 311 0.81 2.16 24.94
N GLU A 312 0.32 3.08 25.75
CA GLU A 312 -0.68 2.87 26.79
C GLU A 312 -2.04 2.50 26.19
N ASP A 313 -2.55 3.29 25.23
CA ASP A 313 -3.82 3.04 24.57
C ASP A 313 -3.81 1.73 23.77
N LEU A 314 -2.67 1.41 23.12
CA LEU A 314 -2.51 0.14 22.42
C LEU A 314 -2.52 -1.05 23.39
N ALA A 315 -1.82 -0.92 24.52
CA ALA A 315 -1.77 -1.95 25.55
C ALA A 315 -3.17 -2.19 26.18
N GLU A 316 -3.90 -1.13 26.53
CA GLU A 316 -5.28 -1.22 27.05
C GLU A 316 -6.21 -1.93 26.04
N ALA A 317 -6.13 -1.57 24.77
CA ALA A 317 -6.92 -2.22 23.72
C ALA A 317 -6.55 -3.69 23.53
N LEU A 318 -5.26 -4.01 23.60
CA LEU A 318 -4.74 -5.37 23.49
C LEU A 318 -5.16 -6.24 24.67
N GLU A 319 -5.15 -5.70 25.90
CA GLU A 319 -5.56 -6.38 27.10
C GLU A 319 -7.03 -6.86 27.01
N LYS A 320 -7.94 -6.02 26.48
CA LYS A 320 -9.36 -6.40 26.27
C LYS A 320 -9.47 -7.64 25.39
N LEU A 321 -8.63 -7.75 24.37
CA LEU A 321 -8.61 -8.91 23.48
C LEU A 321 -7.89 -10.11 24.11
N ILE A 322 -6.83 -9.92 24.87
CA ILE A 322 -6.12 -11.00 25.59
C ILE A 322 -7.08 -11.67 26.57
N ASN A 323 -7.82 -10.89 27.32
CA ASN A 323 -8.69 -11.38 28.40
C ASN A 323 -10.03 -11.95 27.93
N SER A 324 -10.44 -11.70 26.66
CA SER A 324 -11.77 -12.14 26.19
C SER A 324 -11.70 -12.95 24.90
N LYS A 325 -11.81 -14.28 25.01
CA LYS A 325 -11.94 -15.18 23.85
C LYS A 325 -13.19 -14.86 23.02
N THR A 326 -14.30 -14.58 23.69
CA THR A 326 -15.58 -14.22 23.04
C THR A 326 -15.41 -12.97 22.17
N LEU A 327 -14.78 -11.92 22.69
CA LEU A 327 -14.52 -10.68 21.95
C LEU A 327 -13.59 -10.93 20.76
N ARG A 328 -12.49 -11.67 20.93
CA ARG A 328 -11.60 -12.04 19.83
C ARG A 328 -12.36 -12.75 18.72
N THR A 329 -13.18 -13.74 19.07
CA THR A 329 -13.95 -14.52 18.08
C THR A 329 -14.98 -13.65 17.35
N ALA A 330 -15.71 -12.82 18.06
CA ALA A 330 -16.71 -11.92 17.49
C ALA A 330 -16.08 -10.89 16.55
N GLN A 331 -15.01 -10.21 17.01
CA GLN A 331 -14.31 -9.23 16.19
C GLN A 331 -13.60 -9.88 15.00
N GLY A 332 -13.01 -11.06 15.15
CA GLY A 332 -12.37 -11.79 14.06
C GLY A 332 -13.38 -12.19 12.97
N LYS A 333 -14.57 -12.65 13.34
CA LYS A 333 -15.66 -12.93 12.40
C LYS A 333 -16.14 -11.66 11.67
N ALA A 334 -16.32 -10.58 12.39
CA ALA A 334 -16.71 -9.28 11.82
C ALA A 334 -15.61 -8.73 10.90
N ALA A 335 -14.34 -8.87 11.28
CA ALA A 335 -13.17 -8.47 10.51
C ALA A 335 -13.14 -9.18 9.15
N LYS A 336 -13.28 -10.51 9.13
CA LYS A 336 -13.31 -11.30 7.91
C LYS A 336 -14.45 -10.88 6.96
N ALA A 337 -15.65 -10.70 7.49
CA ALA A 337 -16.81 -10.30 6.71
C ALA A 337 -16.65 -8.88 6.13
N HIS A 338 -16.13 -7.94 6.94
CA HIS A 338 -15.88 -6.58 6.49
C HIS A 338 -14.81 -6.54 5.38
N ALA A 339 -13.65 -7.15 5.61
CA ALA A 339 -12.55 -7.11 4.66
C ALA A 339 -12.90 -7.78 3.32
N ALA A 340 -13.58 -8.93 3.36
CA ALA A 340 -14.04 -9.62 2.14
C ALA A 340 -14.99 -8.76 1.30
N LYS A 341 -15.85 -7.96 1.94
CA LYS A 341 -16.77 -7.06 1.25
C LYS A 341 -16.11 -5.76 0.78
N ALA A 342 -15.26 -5.15 1.62
CA ALA A 342 -14.71 -3.83 1.36
C ALA A 342 -13.50 -3.86 0.41
N PHE A 343 -12.68 -4.91 0.48
CA PHE A 343 -11.39 -5.02 -0.19
C PHE A 343 -11.30 -6.20 -1.17
N SER A 344 -12.43 -6.58 -1.80
CA SER A 344 -12.40 -7.64 -2.81
C SER A 344 -11.67 -7.19 -4.09
N VAL A 345 -10.92 -8.10 -4.70
CA VAL A 345 -10.25 -7.86 -5.99
C VAL A 345 -11.26 -7.47 -7.05
N GLU A 346 -12.39 -8.18 -7.13
CA GLU A 346 -13.46 -7.90 -8.09
C GLU A 346 -13.95 -6.44 -7.99
N LYS A 347 -14.21 -5.94 -6.76
CA LYS A 347 -14.65 -4.56 -6.55
C LYS A 347 -13.63 -3.53 -7.04
N MET A 348 -12.33 -3.76 -6.77
CA MET A 348 -11.25 -2.92 -7.27
C MET A 348 -11.21 -2.93 -8.80
N ILE A 349 -11.30 -4.09 -9.43
CA ILE A 349 -11.27 -4.25 -10.89
C ILE A 349 -12.47 -3.57 -11.55
N GLN A 350 -13.69 -3.80 -11.05
CA GLN A 350 -14.90 -3.17 -11.59
C GLN A 350 -14.86 -1.64 -11.47
N ALA A 351 -14.30 -1.12 -10.37
CA ALA A 351 -14.11 0.33 -10.22
C ALA A 351 -13.15 0.90 -11.27
N HIS A 352 -12.04 0.20 -11.58
CA HIS A 352 -11.11 0.61 -12.64
C HIS A 352 -11.73 0.49 -14.04
N ILE A 353 -12.46 -0.58 -14.32
CA ILE A 353 -13.19 -0.75 -15.59
C ILE A 353 -14.15 0.44 -15.80
N SER A 354 -14.93 0.76 -14.78
CA SER A 354 -15.87 1.88 -14.81
C SER A 354 -15.17 3.22 -15.04
N LEU A 355 -14.04 3.44 -14.33
CA LEU A 355 -13.21 4.63 -14.48
C LEU A 355 -12.69 4.76 -15.92
N TYR A 356 -12.06 3.74 -16.45
CA TYR A 356 -11.45 3.79 -17.79
C TYR A 356 -12.50 3.92 -18.90
N LYS A 357 -13.62 3.19 -18.81
CA LYS A 357 -14.73 3.32 -19.77
C LYS A 357 -15.34 4.73 -19.76
N LYS A 358 -15.40 5.40 -18.60
CA LYS A 358 -15.85 6.79 -18.49
C LYS A 358 -14.86 7.77 -19.17
N LEU A 359 -13.57 7.50 -19.12
CA LEU A 359 -12.55 8.35 -19.75
C LEU A 359 -12.45 8.16 -21.26
N ALA A 360 -12.88 7.00 -21.78
CA ALA A 360 -12.86 6.70 -23.22
C ALA A 360 -14.05 7.30 -24.00
N LYS A 361 -15.07 7.76 -23.27
CA LYS A 361 -16.20 8.55 -23.83
C LYS A 361 -15.81 10.03 -23.94
#